data_cdf3b300726208f930259c1d518c49bb
#
_entry.id   cdf3b300726208f930259c1d518c49bb
#
_cell.length_a   1.000
_cell.length_b   1.000
_cell.length_c   1.000
_cell.angle_alpha   90.00
_cell.angle_beta   90.00
_cell.angle_gamma   90.00
#
_symmetry.space_group_name_H-M   'P 1'
#
loop_
_entity.id
_entity.type
_entity.pdbx_description
1 polymer ?
#
loop_
_entity_poly.entity_id
_entity_poly.type
_entity_poly.pdbx_seq_one_letter_code
_entity_poly.pdbx_strand_id
1 'polypeptide(L)'
;MNAIEAMQAEIEYQVQDLPKLGLPKASENCLFVGAGDSYVASLAAQYVSGGHALCCYPTDVILNPSVASDRNMYVVSISGNTRANIMAAQAAKKHGARTTTAITARPESRLARSCDEVIQLKYRSVGVTTAGTISFASSILACLSLAKQVRLPASLGRIYKQASDQAEKAAGKIGSRGSSYIILGNGPLYLASLYGVLKFNEVFGAKAFAYPVEEFCHSPLFSVSRGDRIIVMGAEGHDNGSLSERLCQEGFSSVYVDFGKKEKVELLLQPTFFVQLLVVKLAQKRRLTSCYFLKNRSLLRVSSDFIY
;
A
#
# COMPACT_ATOMS: atom_id res chain seq x y z
N MET A 1 -15.09 10.14 17.58
CA MET A 1 -13.79 9.80 16.96
C MET A 1 -13.71 10.47 15.60
N ASN A 2 -12.70 11.28 15.34
CA ASN A 2 -12.46 11.89 14.04
C ASN A 2 -11.68 10.94 13.11
N ALA A 3 -11.53 11.28 11.81
CA ALA A 3 -10.91 10.37 10.84
C ALA A 3 -9.41 10.06 11.14
N ILE A 4 -8.67 10.99 11.73
CA ILE A 4 -7.25 10.75 12.08
C ILE A 4 -7.14 9.84 13.31
N GLU A 5 -7.99 10.04 14.31
CA GLU A 5 -8.09 9.15 15.47
C GLU A 5 -8.53 7.73 15.06
N ALA A 6 -9.47 7.64 14.10
CA ALA A 6 -9.93 6.38 13.54
C ALA A 6 -8.80 5.65 12.80
N MET A 7 -7.99 6.36 11.99
CA MET A 7 -6.80 5.78 11.37
C MET A 7 -5.83 5.23 12.41
N GLN A 8 -5.54 5.99 13.46
CA GLN A 8 -4.65 5.53 14.53
C GLN A 8 -5.18 4.25 15.19
N ALA A 9 -6.47 4.22 15.57
CA ALA A 9 -7.07 3.04 16.18
C ALA A 9 -7.01 1.80 15.26
N GLU A 10 -7.31 1.97 13.97
CA GLU A 10 -7.23 0.87 13.01
C GLU A 10 -5.80 0.39 12.76
N ILE A 11 -4.78 1.26 12.86
CA ILE A 11 -3.37 0.85 12.82
C ILE A 11 -3.01 0.02 14.04
N GLU A 12 -3.47 0.40 15.23
CA GLU A 12 -3.26 -0.35 16.47
C GLU A 12 -3.96 -1.72 16.44
N TYR A 13 -5.17 -1.79 15.88
CA TYR A 13 -5.91 -3.06 15.72
C TYR A 13 -5.14 -4.09 14.90
N GLN A 14 -4.31 -3.68 13.95
CA GLN A 14 -3.52 -4.57 13.10
C GLN A 14 -2.65 -5.53 13.92
N VAL A 15 -2.11 -5.10 15.07
CA VAL A 15 -1.26 -5.93 15.93
C VAL A 15 -2.01 -7.18 16.41
N GLN A 16 -3.30 -7.04 16.70
CA GLN A 16 -4.14 -8.13 17.23
C GLN A 16 -4.92 -8.88 16.16
N ASP A 17 -5.27 -8.21 15.07
CA ASP A 17 -6.19 -8.73 14.08
C ASP A 17 -5.48 -9.45 12.93
N LEU A 18 -4.31 -8.95 12.47
CA LEU A 18 -3.57 -9.61 11.40
C LEU A 18 -3.19 -11.07 11.71
N PRO A 19 -2.81 -11.44 12.95
CA PRO A 19 -2.56 -12.84 13.30
C PRO A 19 -3.80 -13.73 13.24
N LYS A 20 -5.00 -13.16 13.29
CA LYS A 20 -6.28 -13.88 13.27
C LYS A 20 -6.90 -13.96 11.87
N LEU A 21 -6.25 -13.38 10.86
CA LEU A 21 -6.71 -13.50 9.49
C LEU A 21 -6.64 -14.95 9.05
N GLY A 22 -7.76 -15.48 8.58
CA GLY A 22 -7.82 -16.75 7.88
C GLY A 22 -7.12 -16.64 6.52
N LEU A 23 -5.79 -16.75 6.50
CA LEU A 23 -5.02 -16.61 5.27
C LEU A 23 -5.32 -17.76 4.31
N PRO A 24 -5.54 -17.47 3.01
CA PRO A 24 -5.77 -18.51 2.01
C PRO A 24 -4.51 -19.37 1.81
N LYS A 25 -4.70 -20.59 1.31
CA LYS A 25 -3.59 -21.46 0.89
C LYS A 25 -2.95 -20.93 -0.38
N ALA A 26 -1.66 -21.21 -0.55
CA ALA A 26 -0.93 -20.86 -1.76
C ALA A 26 -1.55 -21.50 -2.99
N SER A 27 -1.54 -20.78 -4.09
CA SER A 27 -2.06 -21.16 -5.39
C SER A 27 -0.97 -21.01 -6.45
N GLU A 28 -1.08 -21.76 -7.52
CA GLU A 28 -0.14 -21.68 -8.65
C GLU A 28 -0.69 -20.76 -9.73
N ASN A 29 0.21 -20.30 -10.59
CA ASN A 29 -0.13 -19.51 -11.78
C ASN A 29 -1.04 -18.34 -11.47
N CYS A 30 -0.70 -17.54 -10.45
CA CYS A 30 -1.50 -16.43 -9.96
C CYS A 30 -1.37 -15.19 -10.84
N LEU A 31 -2.51 -14.55 -11.09
CA LEU A 31 -2.60 -13.18 -11.60
C LEU A 31 -3.36 -12.33 -10.58
N PHE A 32 -2.69 -11.32 -10.04
CA PHE A 32 -3.31 -10.36 -9.13
C PHE A 32 -3.69 -9.08 -9.85
N VAL A 33 -4.88 -8.56 -9.56
CA VAL A 33 -5.42 -7.35 -10.21
C VAL A 33 -6.00 -6.42 -9.16
N GLY A 34 -5.67 -5.14 -9.25
CA GLY A 34 -6.16 -4.12 -8.33
C GLY A 34 -5.82 -2.71 -8.79
N ALA A 35 -6.36 -1.71 -8.10
CA ALA A 35 -6.07 -0.30 -8.32
C ALA A 35 -5.81 0.40 -6.97
N GLY A 36 -4.99 1.46 -6.96
CA GLY A 36 -4.60 2.17 -5.74
C GLY A 36 -3.93 1.26 -4.72
N ASP A 37 -4.38 1.30 -3.46
CA ASP A 37 -3.88 0.42 -2.38
C ASP A 37 -3.93 -1.07 -2.77
N SER A 38 -4.99 -1.47 -3.46
CA SER A 38 -5.16 -2.86 -3.91
C SER A 38 -4.13 -3.28 -4.96
N TYR A 39 -3.69 -2.37 -5.83
CA TYR A 39 -2.59 -2.63 -6.77
C TYR A 39 -1.27 -2.82 -6.03
N VAL A 40 -0.96 -1.95 -5.07
CA VAL A 40 0.29 -2.05 -4.28
C VAL A 40 0.31 -3.36 -3.47
N ALA A 41 -0.83 -3.76 -2.89
CA ALA A 41 -0.94 -5.04 -2.20
C ALA A 41 -0.74 -6.24 -3.15
N SER A 42 -1.26 -6.15 -4.37
CA SER A 42 -1.07 -7.15 -5.42
C SER A 42 0.38 -7.25 -5.89
N LEU A 43 1.04 -6.11 -6.04
CA LEU A 43 2.46 -6.03 -6.43
C LEU A 43 3.38 -6.68 -5.40
N ALA A 44 3.01 -6.66 -4.12
CA ALA A 44 3.75 -7.37 -3.07
C ALA A 44 3.80 -8.88 -3.31
N ALA A 45 2.71 -9.48 -3.83
CA ALA A 45 2.66 -10.90 -4.18
C ALA A 45 3.62 -11.24 -5.33
N GLN A 46 3.66 -10.42 -6.37
CA GLN A 46 4.61 -10.57 -7.47
C GLN A 46 6.06 -10.54 -6.96
N TYR A 47 6.38 -9.57 -6.11
CA TYR A 47 7.72 -9.41 -5.56
C TYR A 47 8.15 -10.62 -4.72
N VAL A 48 7.30 -11.07 -3.78
CA VAL A 48 7.64 -12.17 -2.86
C VAL A 48 7.72 -13.52 -3.58
N SER A 49 6.93 -13.72 -4.62
CA SER A 49 6.98 -14.93 -5.45
C SER A 49 8.21 -15.01 -6.35
N GLY A 50 9.04 -13.95 -6.41
CA GLY A 50 10.18 -13.89 -7.35
C GLY A 50 9.75 -13.75 -8.81
N GLY A 51 8.59 -13.12 -9.06
CA GLY A 51 8.04 -12.91 -10.39
C GLY A 51 7.16 -14.06 -10.93
N HIS A 52 6.98 -15.15 -10.17
CA HIS A 52 6.09 -16.25 -10.60
C HIS A 52 4.61 -15.85 -10.60
N ALA A 53 4.19 -14.97 -9.68
CA ALA A 53 2.88 -14.34 -9.73
C ALA A 53 2.97 -13.05 -10.56
N LEU A 54 1.96 -12.79 -11.39
CA LEU A 54 1.84 -11.53 -12.12
C LEU A 54 0.95 -10.55 -11.36
N CYS A 55 1.22 -9.26 -11.56
CA CYS A 55 0.37 -8.17 -11.09
C CYS A 55 0.07 -7.21 -12.25
N CYS A 56 -1.22 -6.89 -12.44
CA CYS A 56 -1.69 -6.00 -13.50
C CYS A 56 -2.67 -4.98 -12.96
N TYR A 57 -2.82 -3.86 -13.65
CA TYR A 57 -3.98 -3.00 -13.47
C TYR A 57 -5.24 -3.63 -14.09
N PRO A 58 -6.44 -3.31 -13.63
CA PRO A 58 -7.68 -3.81 -14.23
C PRO A 58 -7.79 -3.51 -15.73
N THR A 59 -7.31 -2.32 -16.14
CA THR A 59 -7.30 -1.90 -17.54
C THR A 59 -6.42 -2.76 -18.41
N ASP A 60 -5.32 -3.29 -17.90
CA ASP A 60 -4.44 -4.18 -18.67
C ASP A 60 -5.16 -5.47 -19.04
N VAL A 61 -5.94 -6.02 -18.09
CA VAL A 61 -6.77 -7.21 -18.34
C VAL A 61 -7.94 -6.91 -19.28
N ILE A 62 -8.56 -5.73 -19.18
CA ILE A 62 -9.66 -5.32 -20.06
C ILE A 62 -9.15 -5.18 -21.50
N LEU A 63 -7.98 -4.56 -21.71
CA LEU A 63 -7.39 -4.32 -23.02
C LEU A 63 -6.73 -5.57 -23.61
N ASN A 64 -6.18 -6.44 -22.76
CA ASN A 64 -5.55 -7.70 -23.17
C ASN A 64 -5.99 -8.86 -22.27
N PRO A 65 -7.21 -9.39 -22.45
CA PRO A 65 -7.74 -10.42 -21.55
C PRO A 65 -6.97 -11.74 -21.57
N SER A 66 -6.19 -12.00 -22.62
CA SER A 66 -5.36 -13.21 -22.74
C SER A 66 -4.29 -13.32 -21.62
N VAL A 67 -3.95 -12.21 -20.97
CA VAL A 67 -3.05 -12.25 -19.80
C VAL A 67 -3.62 -13.09 -18.66
N ALA A 68 -4.95 -13.24 -18.59
CA ALA A 68 -5.62 -14.06 -17.59
C ALA A 68 -5.83 -15.53 -18.02
N SER A 69 -5.55 -15.85 -19.29
CA SER A 69 -5.78 -17.20 -19.82
C SER A 69 -4.97 -18.24 -19.03
N ASP A 70 -5.65 -19.32 -18.64
CA ASP A 70 -5.09 -20.44 -17.87
C ASP A 70 -4.47 -20.05 -16.49
N ARG A 71 -4.90 -18.91 -15.92
CA ARG A 71 -4.44 -18.42 -14.62
C ARG A 71 -5.55 -18.37 -13.58
N ASN A 72 -5.14 -18.51 -12.31
CA ASN A 72 -5.98 -18.20 -11.17
C ASN A 72 -5.92 -16.68 -10.94
N MET A 73 -6.98 -15.97 -11.29
CA MET A 73 -7.02 -14.51 -11.19
C MET A 73 -7.65 -14.05 -9.88
N TYR A 74 -6.92 -13.26 -9.14
CA TYR A 74 -7.32 -12.66 -7.85
C TYR A 74 -7.55 -11.17 -8.03
N VAL A 75 -8.78 -10.71 -7.84
CA VAL A 75 -9.14 -9.31 -7.99
C VAL A 75 -9.32 -8.67 -6.62
N VAL A 76 -8.43 -7.75 -6.28
CA VAL A 76 -8.40 -7.10 -4.98
C VAL A 76 -9.20 -5.81 -5.00
N SER A 77 -10.24 -5.73 -4.17
CA SER A 77 -11.05 -4.51 -4.01
C SER A 77 -11.79 -4.53 -2.66
N ILE A 78 -11.37 -3.66 -1.76
CA ILE A 78 -11.97 -3.60 -0.42
C ILE A 78 -13.48 -3.32 -0.47
N SER A 79 -13.91 -2.34 -1.26
CA SER A 79 -15.33 -2.03 -1.46
C SER A 79 -16.06 -3.06 -2.33
N GLY A 80 -15.31 -3.75 -3.20
CA GLY A 80 -15.84 -4.66 -4.21
C GLY A 80 -16.77 -4.01 -5.24
N ASN A 81 -16.69 -2.68 -5.40
CA ASN A 81 -17.57 -1.94 -6.31
C ASN A 81 -16.83 -1.16 -7.41
N THR A 82 -15.49 -1.24 -7.46
CA THR A 82 -14.68 -0.61 -8.49
C THR A 82 -15.03 -1.17 -9.87
N ARG A 83 -15.56 -0.30 -10.74
CA ARG A 83 -16.09 -0.68 -12.08
C ARG A 83 -15.05 -1.42 -12.93
N ALA A 84 -13.84 -0.90 -13.02
CA ALA A 84 -12.76 -1.52 -13.79
C ALA A 84 -12.40 -2.93 -13.29
N ASN A 85 -12.39 -3.17 -11.96
CA ASN A 85 -12.15 -4.49 -11.40
C ASN A 85 -13.24 -5.50 -11.79
N ILE A 86 -14.51 -5.07 -11.79
CA ILE A 86 -15.64 -5.90 -12.21
C ILE A 86 -15.52 -6.26 -13.69
N MET A 87 -15.22 -5.27 -14.54
CA MET A 87 -15.02 -5.48 -15.97
C MET A 87 -13.84 -6.42 -16.25
N ALA A 88 -12.73 -6.26 -15.53
CA ALA A 88 -11.56 -7.14 -15.64
C ALA A 88 -11.89 -8.60 -15.27
N ALA A 89 -12.64 -8.82 -14.18
CA ALA A 89 -13.08 -10.16 -13.79
C ALA A 89 -13.98 -10.80 -14.89
N GLN A 90 -14.92 -10.04 -15.42
CA GLN A 90 -15.80 -10.51 -16.50
C GLN A 90 -15.03 -10.80 -17.80
N ALA A 91 -14.07 -9.97 -18.16
CA ALA A 91 -13.22 -10.18 -19.34
C ALA A 91 -12.36 -11.44 -19.18
N ALA A 92 -11.74 -11.62 -18.04
CA ALA A 92 -10.92 -12.80 -17.74
C ALA A 92 -11.72 -14.12 -17.83
N LYS A 93 -12.92 -14.15 -17.26
CA LYS A 93 -13.82 -15.33 -17.36
C LYS A 93 -14.14 -15.70 -18.80
N LYS A 94 -14.42 -14.70 -19.64
CA LYS A 94 -14.74 -14.93 -21.07
C LYS A 94 -13.54 -15.42 -21.89
N HIS A 95 -12.30 -15.15 -21.39
CA HIS A 95 -11.07 -15.47 -22.12
C HIS A 95 -10.24 -16.57 -21.45
N GLY A 96 -10.89 -17.48 -20.71
CA GLY A 96 -10.28 -18.72 -20.23
C GLY A 96 -9.40 -18.58 -19.00
N ALA A 97 -9.69 -17.63 -18.10
CA ALA A 97 -9.13 -17.70 -16.75
C ALA A 97 -9.58 -19.02 -16.07
N ARG A 98 -8.67 -19.68 -15.35
CA ARG A 98 -9.03 -20.94 -14.63
C ARG A 98 -10.08 -20.69 -13.57
N THR A 99 -9.84 -19.65 -12.77
CA THR A 99 -10.77 -19.16 -11.75
C THR A 99 -10.65 -17.66 -11.65
N THR A 100 -11.71 -17.02 -11.20
CA THR A 100 -11.71 -15.62 -10.79
C THR A 100 -12.14 -15.55 -9.33
N THR A 101 -11.32 -14.94 -8.49
CA THR A 101 -11.56 -14.83 -7.04
C THR A 101 -11.55 -13.38 -6.61
N ALA A 102 -12.62 -12.92 -5.96
CA ALA A 102 -12.67 -11.60 -5.35
C ALA A 102 -11.99 -11.62 -3.97
N ILE A 103 -11.02 -10.72 -3.74
CA ILE A 103 -10.46 -10.45 -2.40
C ILE A 103 -11.07 -9.14 -1.93
N THR A 104 -12.01 -9.19 -0.96
CA THR A 104 -12.82 -8.05 -0.56
C THR A 104 -13.22 -8.09 0.91
N ALA A 105 -13.50 -6.94 1.51
CA ALA A 105 -14.14 -6.87 2.81
C ALA A 105 -15.68 -7.03 2.73
N ARG A 106 -16.24 -6.98 1.51
CA ARG A 106 -17.68 -6.99 1.23
C ARG A 106 -18.08 -8.17 0.36
N PRO A 107 -18.42 -9.33 0.96
CA PRO A 107 -18.75 -10.55 0.21
C PRO A 107 -20.01 -10.44 -0.65
N GLU A 108 -20.91 -9.48 -0.33
CA GLU A 108 -22.12 -9.20 -1.12
C GLU A 108 -21.89 -8.19 -2.26
N SER A 109 -20.67 -7.73 -2.49
CA SER A 109 -20.35 -6.68 -3.46
C SER A 109 -20.59 -7.11 -4.91
N ARG A 110 -20.64 -6.14 -5.81
CA ARG A 110 -20.78 -6.39 -7.25
C ARG A 110 -19.62 -7.24 -7.80
N LEU A 111 -18.39 -7.00 -7.32
CA LEU A 111 -17.23 -7.80 -7.70
C LEU A 111 -17.37 -9.24 -7.21
N ALA A 112 -17.77 -9.45 -5.96
CA ALA A 112 -17.99 -10.79 -5.39
C ALA A 112 -18.98 -11.61 -6.22
N ARG A 113 -20.08 -11.00 -6.66
CA ARG A 113 -21.07 -11.64 -7.56
C ARG A 113 -20.55 -11.89 -8.98
N SER A 114 -19.52 -11.18 -9.41
CA SER A 114 -18.93 -11.32 -10.75
C SER A 114 -17.82 -12.37 -10.82
N CYS A 115 -17.27 -12.78 -9.68
CA CYS A 115 -16.22 -13.79 -9.56
C CYS A 115 -16.80 -15.18 -9.26
N ASP A 116 -15.98 -16.22 -9.45
CA ASP A 116 -16.33 -17.60 -9.12
C ASP A 116 -16.23 -17.87 -7.63
N GLU A 117 -15.25 -17.22 -6.97
CA GLU A 117 -14.94 -17.41 -5.56
C GLU A 117 -14.76 -16.07 -4.84
N VAL A 118 -14.85 -16.10 -3.51
CA VAL A 118 -14.67 -14.94 -2.64
C VAL A 118 -13.75 -15.28 -1.47
N ILE A 119 -12.71 -14.48 -1.30
CA ILE A 119 -11.88 -14.43 -0.10
C ILE A 119 -12.29 -13.18 0.66
N GLN A 120 -12.99 -13.37 1.77
CA GLN A 120 -13.42 -12.26 2.62
C GLN A 120 -12.31 -11.83 3.57
N LEU A 121 -11.92 -10.56 3.51
CA LEU A 121 -11.01 -9.93 4.46
C LEU A 121 -11.82 -9.50 5.72
N LYS A 122 -11.60 -10.22 6.83
CA LYS A 122 -12.26 -9.94 8.11
C LYS A 122 -11.29 -9.22 9.05
N TYR A 123 -11.57 -7.97 9.34
CA TYR A 123 -10.83 -7.13 10.29
C TYR A 123 -11.77 -6.15 10.98
N ARG A 124 -11.37 -5.63 12.14
CA ARG A 124 -12.12 -4.58 12.84
C ARG A 124 -11.99 -3.25 12.11
N SER A 125 -13.10 -2.57 11.96
CA SER A 125 -13.15 -1.17 11.54
C SER A 125 -13.88 -0.35 12.59
N VAL A 126 -13.47 0.89 12.76
CA VAL A 126 -14.15 1.85 13.65
C VAL A 126 -15.41 2.44 13.03
N GLY A 127 -15.75 2.07 11.80
CA GLY A 127 -16.95 2.56 11.11
C GLY A 127 -16.86 4.01 10.60
N VAL A 128 -15.69 4.63 10.72
CA VAL A 128 -15.42 5.97 10.18
C VAL A 128 -14.65 5.84 8.87
N THR A 129 -15.05 6.58 7.85
CA THR A 129 -14.32 6.58 6.57
C THR A 129 -12.96 7.24 6.75
N THR A 130 -11.90 6.51 6.41
CA THR A 130 -10.51 6.93 6.54
C THR A 130 -9.72 6.59 5.27
N ALA A 131 -8.49 7.06 5.17
CA ALA A 131 -7.51 6.47 4.24
C ALA A 131 -7.20 5.04 4.71
N GLY A 132 -7.11 4.09 3.75
CA GLY A 132 -6.97 2.66 4.06
C GLY A 132 -5.73 2.33 4.88
N THR A 133 -5.90 1.60 5.98
CA THR A 133 -4.84 1.17 6.91
C THR A 133 -4.84 -0.34 7.10
N ILE A 134 -5.68 -0.87 8.00
CA ILE A 134 -5.78 -2.32 8.25
C ILE A 134 -6.26 -3.09 7.01
N SER A 135 -7.10 -2.48 6.18
CA SER A 135 -7.54 -3.05 4.91
C SER A 135 -6.37 -3.32 3.96
N PHE A 136 -5.42 -2.39 3.88
CA PHE A 136 -4.22 -2.55 3.06
C PHE A 136 -3.31 -3.68 3.58
N ALA A 137 -2.99 -3.69 4.88
CA ALA A 137 -2.15 -4.74 5.46
C ALA A 137 -2.80 -6.14 5.35
N SER A 138 -4.13 -6.22 5.52
CA SER A 138 -4.89 -7.46 5.31
C SER A 138 -4.84 -7.91 3.85
N SER A 139 -4.94 -6.98 2.89
CA SER A 139 -4.82 -7.29 1.46
C SER A 139 -3.43 -7.79 1.11
N ILE A 140 -2.36 -7.16 1.63
CA ILE A 140 -0.99 -7.63 1.45
C ILE A 140 -0.88 -9.09 1.89
N LEU A 141 -1.30 -9.41 3.11
CA LEU A 141 -1.15 -10.76 3.67
C LEU A 141 -1.94 -11.81 2.88
N ALA A 142 -3.15 -11.48 2.43
CA ALA A 142 -3.94 -12.38 1.59
C ALA A 142 -3.24 -12.64 0.25
N CYS A 143 -2.76 -11.58 -0.42
CA CYS A 143 -2.04 -11.72 -1.70
C CYS A 143 -0.73 -12.50 -1.54
N LEU A 144 0.04 -12.22 -0.49
CA LEU A 144 1.28 -12.94 -0.20
C LEU A 144 1.03 -14.43 0.03
N SER A 145 0.00 -14.76 0.83
CA SER A 145 -0.34 -16.14 1.18
C SER A 145 -0.75 -16.95 -0.05
N LEU A 146 -1.43 -16.33 -1.01
CA LEU A 146 -1.80 -16.95 -2.29
C LEU A 146 -0.59 -17.15 -3.21
N ALA A 147 0.30 -16.18 -3.28
CA ALA A 147 1.49 -16.28 -4.14
C ALA A 147 2.56 -17.21 -3.57
N LYS A 148 2.66 -17.29 -2.26
CA LYS A 148 3.60 -18.14 -1.53
C LYS A 148 3.13 -18.26 -0.08
N GLN A 149 3.08 -19.49 0.44
CA GLN A 149 2.75 -19.66 1.85
C GLN A 149 3.67 -18.82 2.74
N VAL A 150 3.07 -17.93 3.52
CA VAL A 150 3.79 -17.01 4.41
C VAL A 150 3.48 -17.33 5.88
N ARG A 151 4.47 -17.09 6.73
CA ARG A 151 4.29 -17.11 8.18
C ARG A 151 4.38 -15.68 8.68
N LEU A 152 3.45 -15.30 9.54
CA LEU A 152 3.54 -14.02 10.20
C LEU A 152 4.68 -14.00 11.21
N PRO A 153 5.32 -12.84 11.42
CA PRO A 153 6.31 -12.67 12.47
C PRO A 153 5.75 -13.01 13.84
N ALA A 154 6.56 -13.63 14.68
CA ALA A 154 6.16 -14.04 16.03
C ALA A 154 5.71 -12.87 16.93
N SER A 155 6.14 -11.65 16.64
CA SER A 155 5.79 -10.45 17.40
C SER A 155 5.51 -9.24 16.50
N LEU A 156 4.26 -9.08 16.08
CA LEU A 156 3.80 -7.86 15.40
C LEU A 156 3.87 -6.64 16.30
N GLY A 157 3.70 -6.81 17.62
CA GLY A 157 3.82 -5.71 18.59
C GLY A 157 5.22 -5.10 18.60
N ARG A 158 6.28 -5.93 18.46
CA ARG A 158 7.66 -5.43 18.36
C ARG A 158 7.85 -4.63 17.07
N ILE A 159 7.38 -5.16 15.96
CA ILE A 159 7.48 -4.51 14.63
C ILE A 159 6.74 -3.17 14.65
N TYR A 160 5.52 -3.15 15.18
CA TYR A 160 4.73 -1.93 15.36
C TYR A 160 5.46 -0.89 16.21
N LYS A 161 6.03 -1.29 17.38
CA LYS A 161 6.78 -0.38 18.23
C LYS A 161 7.99 0.21 17.51
N GLN A 162 8.79 -0.61 16.83
CA GLN A 162 9.93 -0.15 16.05
C GLN A 162 9.51 0.85 14.97
N ALA A 163 8.44 0.54 14.23
CA ALA A 163 7.88 1.43 13.23
C ALA A 163 7.37 2.75 13.82
N SER A 164 6.77 2.71 15.00
CA SER A 164 6.31 3.91 15.73
C SER A 164 7.46 4.81 16.14
N ASP A 165 8.55 4.24 16.67
CA ASP A 165 9.75 4.99 17.07
C ASP A 165 10.43 5.62 15.83
N GLN A 166 10.52 4.87 14.73
CA GLN A 166 11.03 5.37 13.44
C GLN A 166 10.15 6.51 12.89
N ALA A 167 8.83 6.36 12.92
CA ALA A 167 7.89 7.38 12.46
C ALA A 167 7.96 8.67 13.29
N GLU A 168 8.13 8.56 14.62
CA GLU A 168 8.31 9.73 15.49
C GLU A 168 9.57 10.51 15.13
N LYS A 169 10.70 9.81 15.01
CA LYS A 169 11.98 10.40 14.63
C LYS A 169 11.91 11.07 13.24
N ALA A 170 11.31 10.38 12.27
CA ALA A 170 11.16 10.90 10.91
C ALA A 170 10.22 12.14 10.88
N ALA A 171 9.08 12.09 11.57
CA ALA A 171 8.16 13.22 11.69
C ALA A 171 8.78 14.44 12.39
N GLY A 172 9.75 14.23 13.29
CA GLY A 172 10.53 15.30 13.92
C GLY A 172 11.45 16.00 12.92
N LYS A 173 12.13 15.22 12.09
CA LYS A 173 13.15 15.73 11.14
C LYS A 173 12.53 16.34 9.88
N ILE A 174 11.52 15.69 9.30
CA ILE A 174 10.97 16.10 8.00
C ILE A 174 10.08 17.34 8.09
N GLY A 175 9.61 17.66 9.30
CA GLY A 175 8.67 18.75 9.52
C GLY A 175 7.25 18.43 9.03
N SER A 176 6.31 19.33 9.33
CA SER A 176 4.89 19.06 9.05
C SER A 176 4.43 19.51 7.67
N ARG A 177 5.20 20.32 6.95
CA ARG A 177 4.82 20.86 5.62
C ARG A 177 5.99 20.82 4.66
N GLY A 178 5.69 20.49 3.40
CA GLY A 178 6.62 20.53 2.27
C GLY A 178 5.88 20.91 0.99
N SER A 179 6.61 21.34 -0.04
CA SER A 179 6.07 21.61 -1.38
C SER A 179 5.60 20.31 -2.03
N SER A 180 6.42 19.26 -1.91
CA SER A 180 6.09 17.91 -2.26
C SER A 180 6.75 16.92 -1.29
N TYR A 181 6.39 15.63 -1.42
CA TYR A 181 7.00 14.53 -0.67
C TYR A 181 7.54 13.49 -1.64
N ILE A 182 8.79 13.10 -1.48
CA ILE A 182 9.44 12.09 -2.29
C ILE A 182 9.83 10.95 -1.37
N ILE A 183 9.32 9.76 -1.65
CA ILE A 183 9.52 8.58 -0.81
C ILE A 183 10.30 7.54 -1.62
N LEU A 184 11.51 7.24 -1.18
CA LEU A 184 12.45 6.38 -1.89
C LEU A 184 12.62 5.05 -1.17
N GLY A 185 12.68 3.97 -1.92
CA GLY A 185 12.98 2.64 -1.40
C GLY A 185 13.19 1.63 -2.51
N ASN A 186 13.90 0.55 -2.22
CA ASN A 186 14.14 -0.53 -3.18
C ASN A 186 13.39 -1.80 -2.77
N GLY A 187 12.98 -2.62 -3.72
CA GLY A 187 12.31 -3.89 -3.46
C GLY A 187 11.06 -3.74 -2.58
N PRO A 188 10.95 -4.45 -1.42
CA PRO A 188 9.81 -4.33 -0.52
C PRO A 188 9.59 -2.90 0.00
N LEU A 189 10.66 -2.13 0.18
CA LEU A 189 10.58 -0.74 0.63
C LEU A 189 9.95 0.16 -0.44
N TYR A 190 10.14 -0.14 -1.73
CA TYR A 190 9.46 0.58 -2.81
C TYR A 190 7.95 0.40 -2.76
N LEU A 191 7.45 -0.78 -2.35
CA LEU A 191 6.02 -0.99 -2.16
C LEU A 191 5.46 -0.09 -1.03
N ALA A 192 6.20 0.05 0.06
CA ALA A 192 5.84 0.98 1.12
C ALA A 192 5.92 2.45 0.66
N SER A 193 6.86 2.79 -0.25
CA SER A 193 6.94 4.11 -0.88
C SER A 193 5.70 4.41 -1.71
N LEU A 194 5.29 3.49 -2.57
CA LEU A 194 4.06 3.61 -3.37
C LEU A 194 2.82 3.80 -2.51
N TYR A 195 2.67 2.97 -1.47
CA TYR A 195 1.58 3.12 -0.50
C TYR A 195 1.64 4.47 0.22
N GLY A 196 2.84 4.91 0.60
CA GLY A 196 3.06 6.21 1.23
C GLY A 196 2.56 7.37 0.36
N VAL A 197 2.87 7.35 -0.93
CA VAL A 197 2.36 8.35 -1.89
C VAL A 197 0.83 8.45 -1.84
N LEU A 198 0.15 7.31 -1.88
CA LEU A 198 -1.32 7.28 -1.81
C LEU A 198 -1.82 7.91 -0.50
N LYS A 199 -1.19 7.60 0.62
CA LYS A 199 -1.58 8.16 1.94
C LYS A 199 -1.30 9.67 2.04
N PHE A 200 -0.18 10.16 1.52
CA PHE A 200 0.10 11.59 1.49
C PHE A 200 -0.89 12.35 0.60
N ASN A 201 -1.26 11.79 -0.54
CA ASN A 201 -2.28 12.37 -1.41
C ASN A 201 -3.66 12.40 -0.71
N GLU A 202 -4.09 11.29 -0.11
CA GLU A 202 -5.41 11.15 0.51
C GLU A 202 -5.56 12.00 1.78
N VAL A 203 -4.55 11.98 2.65
CA VAL A 203 -4.65 12.62 3.98
C VAL A 203 -4.33 14.10 3.92
N PHE A 204 -3.37 14.51 3.09
CA PHE A 204 -2.88 15.89 3.05
C PHE A 204 -3.26 16.66 1.78
N GLY A 205 -3.70 15.99 0.71
CA GLY A 205 -3.81 16.60 -0.62
C GLY A 205 -2.46 17.06 -1.15
N ALA A 206 -1.38 16.44 -0.67
CA ALA A 206 -0.03 16.83 -1.01
C ALA A 206 0.44 16.12 -2.29
N LYS A 207 1.25 16.80 -3.09
CA LYS A 207 1.98 16.14 -4.18
C LYS A 207 3.00 15.19 -3.57
N ALA A 208 2.93 13.91 -3.94
CA ALA A 208 3.86 12.90 -3.47
C ALA A 208 4.29 11.98 -4.60
N PHE A 209 5.54 11.50 -4.54
CA PHE A 209 6.17 10.67 -5.57
C PHE A 209 6.93 9.52 -4.92
N ALA A 210 6.98 8.37 -5.57
CA ALA A 210 7.74 7.21 -5.13
C ALA A 210 8.68 6.76 -6.25
N TYR A 211 9.91 6.46 -5.89
CA TYR A 211 10.89 5.93 -6.84
C TYR A 211 11.76 4.86 -6.17
N PRO A 212 12.23 3.84 -6.92
CA PRO A 212 13.46 3.15 -6.58
C PRO A 212 14.61 4.16 -6.48
N VAL A 213 15.54 3.91 -5.58
CA VAL A 213 16.62 4.88 -5.30
C VAL A 213 17.47 5.20 -6.52
N GLU A 214 17.83 4.17 -7.28
CA GLU A 214 18.62 4.36 -8.51
C GLU A 214 17.84 5.14 -9.55
N GLU A 215 16.58 4.79 -9.80
CA GLU A 215 15.72 5.49 -10.75
C GLU A 215 15.54 6.97 -10.39
N PHE A 216 15.42 7.26 -9.09
CA PHE A 216 15.39 8.64 -8.62
C PHE A 216 16.64 9.42 -9.01
N CYS A 217 17.82 8.82 -8.90
CA CYS A 217 19.09 9.46 -9.23
C CYS A 217 19.31 9.69 -10.73
N HIS A 218 18.59 8.95 -11.61
CA HIS A 218 18.72 9.13 -13.05
C HIS A 218 18.10 10.45 -13.56
N SER A 219 16.87 10.74 -13.20
CA SER A 219 16.15 11.89 -13.76
C SER A 219 15.34 12.66 -12.73
N PRO A 220 14.51 12.03 -11.86
CA PRO A 220 13.67 12.77 -10.93
C PRO A 220 14.42 13.69 -9.96
N LEU A 221 15.65 13.34 -9.60
CA LEU A 221 16.54 14.14 -8.76
C LEU A 221 16.70 15.59 -9.25
N PHE A 222 16.74 15.79 -10.57
CA PHE A 222 16.93 17.14 -11.15
C PHE A 222 15.68 18.04 -11.02
N SER A 223 14.53 17.47 -10.64
CA SER A 223 13.29 18.23 -10.40
C SER A 223 13.08 18.62 -8.93
N VAL A 224 13.99 18.21 -8.04
CA VAL A 224 13.86 18.44 -6.59
C VAL A 224 14.12 19.89 -6.25
N SER A 225 13.25 20.46 -5.42
CA SER A 225 13.37 21.80 -4.86
C SER A 225 13.70 21.78 -3.37
N ARG A 226 14.21 22.90 -2.83
CA ARG A 226 14.50 23.00 -1.39
C ARG A 226 13.26 22.94 -0.50
N GLY A 227 12.08 23.15 -1.08
CA GLY A 227 10.79 23.02 -0.39
C GLY A 227 10.32 21.57 -0.24
N ASP A 228 10.91 20.63 -0.96
CA ASP A 228 10.50 19.24 -0.96
C ASP A 228 11.00 18.49 0.28
N ARG A 229 10.32 17.40 0.61
CA ARG A 229 10.64 16.51 1.73
C ARG A 229 10.95 15.13 1.21
N ILE A 230 12.15 14.66 1.45
CA ILE A 230 12.65 13.39 0.92
C ILE A 230 12.74 12.39 2.06
N ILE A 231 12.09 11.25 1.91
CA ILE A 231 12.18 10.11 2.84
C ILE A 231 12.90 8.99 2.12
N VAL A 232 14.07 8.64 2.60
CA VAL A 232 14.88 7.56 2.04
C VAL A 232 14.79 6.36 2.95
N MET A 233 14.25 5.26 2.47
CA MET A 233 14.14 4.00 3.21
C MET A 233 15.25 3.05 2.81
N GLY A 234 15.88 2.40 3.81
CA GLY A 234 16.92 1.41 3.62
C GLY A 234 16.74 0.19 4.53
N ALA A 235 17.47 -0.87 4.18
CA ALA A 235 17.56 -2.11 4.94
C ALA A 235 18.91 -2.76 4.66
N GLU A 236 19.26 -3.83 5.37
CA GLU A 236 20.50 -4.59 5.12
C GLU A 236 20.59 -5.01 3.64
N GLY A 237 21.73 -4.77 3.01
CA GLY A 237 21.96 -5.01 1.59
C GLY A 237 21.45 -3.90 0.65
N HIS A 238 20.80 -2.88 1.19
CA HIS A 238 20.29 -1.72 0.47
C HIS A 238 20.56 -0.45 1.29
N ASP A 239 21.84 -0.15 1.56
CA ASP A 239 22.24 1.05 2.29
C ASP A 239 22.09 2.28 1.38
N ASN A 240 20.99 2.98 1.60
CA ASN A 240 20.66 4.23 0.90
C ASN A 240 20.95 5.46 1.80
N GLY A 241 21.59 5.28 2.96
CA GLY A 241 21.85 6.34 3.93
C GLY A 241 22.74 7.43 3.36
N SER A 242 23.77 7.03 2.61
CA SER A 242 24.71 7.95 1.96
C SER A 242 24.01 8.94 1.00
N LEU A 243 22.97 8.52 0.29
CA LEU A 243 22.18 9.44 -0.54
C LEU A 243 21.51 10.52 0.30
N SER A 244 20.87 10.12 1.42
CA SER A 244 20.21 11.07 2.31
C SER A 244 21.20 12.07 2.93
N GLU A 245 22.38 11.60 3.33
CA GLU A 245 23.44 12.47 3.86
C GLU A 245 23.93 13.48 2.83
N ARG A 246 24.19 13.05 1.61
CA ARG A 246 24.60 13.96 0.53
C ARG A 246 23.53 14.99 0.19
N LEU A 247 22.27 14.57 0.11
CA LEU A 247 21.14 15.51 -0.08
C LEU A 247 21.10 16.57 1.03
N CYS A 248 21.30 16.17 2.30
CA CYS A 248 21.35 17.11 3.41
C CYS A 248 22.56 18.07 3.31
N GLN A 249 23.75 17.58 2.90
CA GLN A 249 24.94 18.40 2.68
C GLN A 249 24.71 19.47 1.61
N GLU A 250 23.96 19.11 0.55
CA GLU A 250 23.54 20.03 -0.50
C GLU A 250 22.35 20.93 -0.09
N GLY A 251 21.90 20.84 1.17
CA GLY A 251 20.84 21.68 1.76
C GLY A 251 19.42 21.27 1.39
N PHE A 252 19.19 20.04 0.92
CA PHE A 252 17.84 19.47 0.75
C PHE A 252 17.34 18.86 2.06
N SER A 253 16.03 18.85 2.25
CA SER A 253 15.41 18.23 3.43
C SER A 253 15.22 16.74 3.20
N SER A 254 16.15 15.93 3.70
CA SER A 254 16.11 14.48 3.60
C SER A 254 16.14 13.80 4.96
N VAL A 255 15.48 12.66 5.10
CA VAL A 255 15.54 11.79 6.26
C VAL A 255 15.75 10.34 5.84
N TYR A 256 16.74 9.70 6.42
CA TYR A 256 16.99 8.27 6.25
C TYR A 256 16.30 7.47 7.35
N VAL A 257 15.65 6.37 6.96
CA VAL A 257 14.98 5.42 7.84
C VAL A 257 15.50 4.03 7.53
N ASP A 258 16.28 3.48 8.46
CA ASP A 258 16.82 2.13 8.35
C ASP A 258 15.89 1.11 9.03
N PHE A 259 15.53 0.08 8.28
CA PHE A 259 14.74 -1.07 8.79
C PHE A 259 15.63 -2.25 9.21
N GLY A 260 16.94 -2.17 8.98
CA GLY A 260 17.92 -3.19 9.35
C GLY A 260 17.70 -4.53 8.64
N LYS A 261 18.21 -5.60 9.27
CA LYS A 261 18.01 -6.97 8.78
C LYS A 261 16.65 -7.50 9.16
N LYS A 262 15.87 -7.92 8.15
CA LYS A 262 14.50 -8.44 8.34
C LYS A 262 14.20 -9.60 7.40
N GLU A 263 13.32 -10.49 7.85
CA GLU A 263 12.65 -11.46 7.00
C GLU A 263 11.70 -10.76 6.01
N LYS A 264 11.44 -11.42 4.86
CA LYS A 264 10.65 -10.79 3.76
C LYS A 264 9.30 -10.22 4.21
N VAL A 265 8.56 -10.92 5.09
CA VAL A 265 7.26 -10.45 5.58
C VAL A 265 7.40 -9.27 6.56
N GLU A 266 8.41 -9.31 7.42
CA GLU A 266 8.73 -8.17 8.32
C GLU A 266 9.12 -6.93 7.52
N LEU A 267 9.90 -7.12 6.44
CA LEU A 267 10.36 -6.04 5.57
C LEU A 267 9.21 -5.43 4.71
N LEU A 268 8.06 -6.08 4.65
CA LEU A 268 6.83 -5.51 4.08
C LEU A 268 5.97 -4.84 5.16
N LEU A 269 5.79 -5.49 6.30
CA LEU A 269 4.88 -4.99 7.34
C LEU A 269 5.44 -3.81 8.13
N GLN A 270 6.74 -3.83 8.50
CA GLN A 270 7.31 -2.75 9.29
C GLN A 270 7.34 -1.41 8.54
N PRO A 271 7.77 -1.32 7.28
CA PRO A 271 7.67 -0.09 6.50
C PRO A 271 6.22 0.34 6.25
N THR A 272 5.28 -0.61 6.13
CA THR A 272 3.84 -0.31 6.06
C THR A 272 3.36 0.38 7.33
N PHE A 273 3.65 -0.19 8.51
CA PHE A 273 3.34 0.46 9.79
C PHE A 273 4.03 1.82 9.92
N PHE A 274 5.29 1.92 9.52
CA PHE A 274 6.03 3.17 9.55
C PHE A 274 5.32 4.27 8.74
N VAL A 275 4.93 3.98 7.51
CA VAL A 275 4.22 4.94 6.64
C VAL A 275 2.89 5.36 7.24
N GLN A 276 2.08 4.41 7.72
CA GLN A 276 0.79 4.67 8.35
C GLN A 276 0.96 5.59 9.58
N LEU A 277 1.88 5.26 10.45
CA LEU A 277 2.16 6.01 11.68
C LEU A 277 2.77 7.38 11.39
N LEU A 278 3.67 7.48 10.41
CA LEU A 278 4.24 8.75 9.96
C LEU A 278 3.14 9.72 9.51
N VAL A 279 2.21 9.23 8.68
CA VAL A 279 1.08 10.02 8.17
C VAL A 279 0.19 10.50 9.32
N VAL A 280 -0.15 9.62 10.26
CA VAL A 280 -0.96 9.99 11.44
C VAL A 280 -0.24 11.02 12.29
N LYS A 281 1.06 10.83 12.61
CA LYS A 281 1.85 11.78 13.39
C LYS A 281 1.97 13.15 12.74
N LEU A 282 2.19 13.19 11.44
CA LEU A 282 2.20 14.45 10.67
C LEU A 282 0.82 15.12 10.65
N ALA A 283 -0.26 14.35 10.53
CA ALA A 283 -1.62 14.85 10.59
C ALA A 283 -1.94 15.46 11.98
N GLN A 284 -1.53 14.81 13.05
CA GLN A 284 -1.66 15.30 14.42
C GLN A 284 -0.86 16.60 14.63
N LYS A 285 0.38 16.67 14.16
CA LYS A 285 1.19 17.91 14.19
C LYS A 285 0.54 19.07 13.44
N ARG A 286 -0.23 18.77 12.38
CA ARG A 286 -1.03 19.75 11.63
C ARG A 286 -2.41 20.01 12.24
N ARG A 287 -2.75 19.34 13.34
CA ARG A 287 -4.07 19.39 13.99
C ARG A 287 -5.23 19.04 13.04
N LEU A 288 -5.00 18.07 12.12
CA LEU A 288 -6.04 17.61 11.22
C LEU A 288 -7.01 16.69 11.96
N THR A 289 -8.28 16.84 11.66
CA THR A 289 -9.37 15.98 12.17
C THR A 289 -9.98 15.10 11.08
N SER A 290 -9.62 15.34 9.81
CA SER A 290 -10.16 14.60 8.67
C SER A 290 -9.14 14.50 7.55
N CYS A 291 -9.23 13.46 6.73
CA CYS A 291 -8.47 13.32 5.51
C CYS A 291 -8.86 14.39 4.48
N TYR A 292 -7.90 14.83 3.67
CA TYR A 292 -8.13 15.87 2.66
C TYR A 292 -9.20 15.44 1.63
N PHE A 293 -9.15 14.18 1.16
CA PHE A 293 -10.11 13.70 0.16
C PHE A 293 -11.56 13.76 0.65
N LEU A 294 -11.82 13.62 1.96
CA LEU A 294 -13.16 13.75 2.54
C LEU A 294 -13.63 15.21 2.60
N LYS A 295 -12.71 16.16 2.71
CA LYS A 295 -13.00 17.61 2.72
C LYS A 295 -13.19 18.15 1.32
N ASN A 296 -12.48 17.64 0.34
CA ASN A 296 -12.55 18.08 -1.05
C ASN A 296 -13.66 17.35 -1.81
N ARG A 297 -14.91 17.75 -1.54
CA ARG A 297 -16.10 17.09 -2.09
C ARG A 297 -16.18 17.10 -3.63
N SER A 298 -15.62 18.12 -4.28
CA SER A 298 -15.61 18.20 -5.75
C SER A 298 -14.70 17.13 -6.36
N LEU A 299 -13.46 17.00 -5.86
CA LEU A 299 -12.56 15.94 -6.33
C LEU A 299 -13.04 14.53 -5.92
N LEU A 300 -13.64 14.41 -4.73
CA LEU A 300 -14.22 13.12 -4.31
C LEU A 300 -15.35 12.69 -5.25
N ARG A 301 -16.20 13.61 -5.71
CA ARG A 301 -17.26 13.33 -6.67
C ARG A 301 -16.67 12.88 -8.00
N VAL A 302 -15.75 13.65 -8.57
CA VAL A 302 -15.06 13.29 -9.82
C VAL A 302 -14.45 11.89 -9.72
N SER A 303 -13.75 11.60 -8.62
CA SER A 303 -13.15 10.28 -8.38
C SER A 303 -14.22 9.19 -8.31
N SER A 304 -15.30 9.42 -7.56
CA SER A 304 -16.40 8.45 -7.40
C SER A 304 -17.11 8.16 -8.71
N ASP A 305 -17.42 9.18 -9.50
CA ASP A 305 -18.11 9.04 -10.78
C ASP A 305 -17.27 8.25 -11.80
N PHE A 306 -15.93 8.31 -11.68
CA PHE A 306 -15.02 7.60 -12.57
C PHE A 306 -14.74 6.17 -12.10
N ILE A 307 -14.69 5.92 -10.80
CA ILE A 307 -14.30 4.62 -10.22
C ILE A 307 -15.51 3.68 -10.07
N TYR A 308 -16.70 4.20 -9.68
CA TYR A 308 -17.89 3.42 -9.34
C TYR A 308 -19.02 3.58 -10.35
#